data_ed6b99ea18466635651eb2f886bab315
#
_entry.id   ed6b99ea18466635651eb2f886bab315
#
_cell.length_a   1.000
_cell.length_b   1.000
_cell.length_c   1.000
_cell.angle_alpha   90.00
_cell.angle_beta   90.00
_cell.angle_gamma   90.00
#
_symmetry.space_group_name_H-M   'P 1'
#
loop_
_entity.id
_entity.type
_entity.pdbx_description
1 polymer ?
#
loop_
_entity_poly.entity_id
_entity_poly.type
_entity_poly.pdbx_seq_one_letter_code
_entity_poly.pdbx_strand_id
1 'polypeptide(L)'
;MPAFSPEQDAALKAVAAWLKAKPGRGNAPLVFRLFGYAGTGKTTLAKHLAQGVKGKVLFAAFTGKAALVMRRKGCEEASTIHSLIYKALDNNAQQPRFELWNDSPASDAKLIVIDECSMVDAELGRDLQSFNVPLLVLGDPAQLPPIQGGGFFTDGQPDAMLTEVHRQAQNDPIVRLSMDIRAGRRLIPGEYGDTQVVTRDRLDPKRVLGADQVLVGRNVTRRAYNARLRERRGFAGALPVAGDKLVCLRNNRRKGLFNGGLCVVKERPKPRRQILRMRLHPDEDITDRMIKVSVRPECFTGQIEQLDWPVRKRFDEFDFGYVLTVHRQQDINTSGFNGNDGEAVPE
;
A
#
# COMPACT_ATOMS: atom_id res chain seq x y z
N MET A 1 -0.91 -27.01 -15.04
CA MET A 1 -1.65 -25.78 -14.70
C MET A 1 -2.06 -25.89 -13.25
N PRO A 2 -2.00 -24.82 -12.43
CA PRO A 2 -2.55 -24.90 -11.10
C PRO A 2 -4.04 -25.24 -11.18
N ALA A 3 -4.50 -26.20 -10.38
CA ALA A 3 -5.92 -26.50 -10.27
C ALA A 3 -6.59 -25.32 -9.52
N PHE A 4 -7.54 -24.68 -10.18
CA PHE A 4 -8.34 -23.62 -9.57
C PHE A 4 -9.46 -24.23 -8.71
N SER A 5 -9.87 -23.50 -7.67
CA SER A 5 -11.05 -23.91 -6.90
C SER A 5 -12.34 -23.66 -7.69
N PRO A 6 -13.47 -24.31 -7.31
CA PRO A 6 -14.76 -24.06 -7.98
C PRO A 6 -15.16 -22.58 -8.01
N GLU A 7 -14.92 -21.83 -6.93
CA GLU A 7 -15.15 -20.36 -6.90
C GLU A 7 -14.26 -19.62 -7.89
N GLN A 8 -12.97 -20.00 -7.96
CA GLN A 8 -12.02 -19.40 -8.89
C GLN A 8 -12.40 -19.70 -10.34
N ASP A 9 -12.80 -20.93 -10.66
CA ASP A 9 -13.27 -21.30 -11.99
C ASP A 9 -14.55 -20.55 -12.39
N ALA A 10 -15.48 -20.38 -11.46
CA ALA A 10 -16.69 -19.58 -11.68
C ALA A 10 -16.34 -18.11 -11.97
N ALA A 11 -15.43 -17.52 -11.19
CA ALA A 11 -14.95 -16.15 -11.40
C ALA A 11 -14.24 -15.98 -12.75
N LEU A 12 -13.39 -16.95 -13.16
CA LEU A 12 -12.76 -16.96 -14.48
C LEU A 12 -13.77 -16.92 -15.61
N LYS A 13 -14.82 -17.77 -15.53
CA LYS A 13 -15.90 -17.82 -16.51
C LYS A 13 -16.68 -16.50 -16.55
N ALA A 14 -16.99 -15.92 -15.39
CA ALA A 14 -17.71 -14.64 -15.30
C ALA A 14 -16.92 -13.49 -15.93
N VAL A 15 -15.63 -13.35 -15.62
CA VAL A 15 -14.77 -12.32 -16.24
C VAL A 15 -14.62 -12.55 -17.74
N ALA A 16 -14.46 -13.80 -18.18
CA ALA A 16 -14.37 -14.12 -19.62
C ALA A 16 -15.67 -13.76 -20.36
N ALA A 17 -16.84 -14.00 -19.77
CA ALA A 17 -18.13 -13.62 -20.32
C ALA A 17 -18.28 -12.09 -20.40
N TRP A 18 -17.90 -11.37 -19.34
CA TRP A 18 -17.90 -9.92 -19.31
C TRP A 18 -16.98 -9.32 -20.40
N LEU A 19 -15.76 -9.82 -20.58
CA LEU A 19 -14.86 -9.36 -21.65
C LEU A 19 -15.42 -9.63 -23.05
N LYS A 20 -16.09 -10.78 -23.26
CA LYS A 20 -16.77 -11.10 -24.54
C LYS A 20 -17.94 -10.15 -24.82
N ALA A 21 -18.62 -9.66 -23.81
CA ALA A 21 -19.69 -8.68 -23.93
C ALA A 21 -19.22 -7.25 -24.29
N LYS A 22 -17.92 -7.06 -24.54
CA LYS A 22 -17.30 -5.78 -24.94
C LYS A 22 -17.63 -4.62 -23.99
N PRO A 23 -17.12 -4.64 -22.75
CA PRO A 23 -17.39 -3.60 -21.76
C PRO A 23 -17.12 -2.20 -22.30
N GLY A 24 -17.98 -1.23 -21.93
CA GLY A 24 -17.90 0.15 -22.40
C GLY A 24 -18.36 0.40 -23.85
N ARG A 25 -18.68 -0.65 -24.60
CA ARG A 25 -19.17 -0.58 -26.00
C ARG A 25 -20.52 -1.27 -26.18
N GLY A 26 -21.41 -1.13 -25.23
CA GLY A 26 -22.72 -1.77 -25.22
C GLY A 26 -23.32 -1.73 -23.82
N ASN A 27 -24.17 -2.71 -23.49
CA ASN A 27 -24.82 -2.77 -22.16
C ASN A 27 -23.95 -3.38 -21.05
N ALA A 28 -22.74 -3.85 -21.35
CA ALA A 28 -21.85 -4.40 -20.34
C ALA A 28 -21.17 -3.28 -19.53
N PRO A 29 -21.14 -3.38 -18.20
CA PRO A 29 -20.49 -2.38 -17.34
C PRO A 29 -19.00 -2.30 -17.65
N LEU A 30 -18.43 -1.08 -17.56
CA LEU A 30 -17.02 -0.82 -17.80
C LEU A 30 -16.11 -1.50 -16.76
N VAL A 31 -16.62 -1.65 -15.54
CA VAL A 31 -15.91 -2.19 -14.39
C VAL A 31 -16.43 -3.55 -14.02
N PHE A 32 -15.53 -4.51 -13.82
CA PHE A 32 -15.81 -5.80 -13.18
C PHE A 32 -15.13 -5.88 -11.81
N ARG A 33 -15.90 -6.12 -10.77
CA ARG A 33 -15.46 -6.19 -9.37
C ARG A 33 -15.23 -7.64 -8.97
N LEU A 34 -13.97 -8.08 -9.02
CA LEU A 34 -13.55 -9.38 -8.52
C LEU A 34 -12.99 -9.21 -7.10
N PHE A 35 -13.86 -9.38 -6.12
CA PHE A 35 -13.48 -9.24 -4.72
C PHE A 35 -13.16 -10.59 -4.08
N GLY A 36 -12.54 -10.54 -2.92
CA GLY A 36 -12.25 -11.75 -2.15
C GLY A 36 -11.37 -11.48 -0.97
N TYR A 37 -11.35 -12.41 -0.04
CA TYR A 37 -10.55 -12.33 1.17
C TYR A 37 -9.04 -12.39 0.89
N ALA A 38 -8.22 -12.02 1.89
CA ALA A 38 -6.78 -12.22 1.80
C ALA A 38 -6.46 -13.70 1.57
N GLY A 39 -5.50 -14.00 0.68
CA GLY A 39 -5.10 -15.39 0.40
C GLY A 39 -6.02 -16.18 -0.53
N THR A 40 -7.07 -15.59 -1.11
CA THR A 40 -7.95 -16.29 -2.10
C THR A 40 -7.40 -16.32 -3.52
N GLY A 41 -6.21 -15.80 -3.77
CA GLY A 41 -5.53 -15.90 -5.07
C GLY A 41 -5.95 -14.87 -6.12
N LYS A 42 -6.64 -13.77 -5.76
CA LYS A 42 -7.12 -12.72 -6.69
C LYS A 42 -6.10 -12.28 -7.73
N THR A 43 -4.92 -11.89 -7.31
CA THR A 43 -3.84 -11.40 -8.21
C THR A 43 -3.36 -12.48 -9.16
N THR A 44 -3.26 -13.73 -8.69
CA THR A 44 -2.88 -14.89 -9.53
C THR A 44 -3.93 -15.17 -10.59
N LEU A 45 -5.21 -15.10 -10.19
CA LEU A 45 -6.35 -15.28 -11.09
C LEU A 45 -6.39 -14.20 -12.17
N ALA A 46 -6.19 -12.93 -11.78
CA ALA A 46 -6.16 -11.81 -12.71
C ALA A 46 -5.01 -11.91 -13.71
N LYS A 47 -3.82 -12.38 -13.27
CA LYS A 47 -2.70 -12.66 -14.18
C LYS A 47 -3.08 -13.74 -15.22
N HIS A 48 -3.71 -14.81 -14.77
CA HIS A 48 -4.16 -15.89 -15.68
C HIS A 48 -5.19 -15.38 -16.69
N LEU A 49 -6.17 -14.57 -16.25
CA LEU A 49 -7.15 -13.92 -17.12
C LEU A 49 -6.49 -13.02 -18.15
N ALA A 50 -5.49 -12.23 -17.73
CA ALA A 50 -4.78 -11.32 -18.61
C ALA A 50 -4.05 -12.04 -19.75
N GLN A 51 -3.54 -13.25 -19.53
CA GLN A 51 -2.91 -14.06 -20.57
C GLN A 51 -3.85 -14.45 -21.71
N GLY A 52 -5.17 -14.51 -21.44
CA GLY A 52 -6.20 -14.79 -22.45
C GLY A 52 -6.65 -13.56 -23.24
N VAL A 53 -6.26 -12.35 -22.86
CA VAL A 53 -6.67 -11.11 -23.53
C VAL A 53 -5.74 -10.80 -24.72
N LYS A 54 -6.34 -10.70 -25.92
CA LYS A 54 -5.58 -10.27 -27.10
C LYS A 54 -5.35 -8.75 -27.07
N GLY A 55 -4.13 -8.35 -26.81
CA GLY A 55 -3.73 -6.94 -26.79
C GLY A 55 -3.09 -6.54 -25.47
N LYS A 56 -2.89 -5.23 -25.30
CA LYS A 56 -2.17 -4.68 -24.15
C LYS A 56 -3.01 -4.74 -22.88
N VAL A 57 -2.51 -5.45 -21.87
CA VAL A 57 -3.07 -5.49 -20.52
C VAL A 57 -2.14 -4.74 -19.60
N LEU A 58 -2.69 -3.82 -18.82
CA LEU A 58 -1.94 -3.04 -17.85
C LEU A 58 -2.32 -3.47 -16.43
N PHE A 59 -1.31 -3.52 -15.58
CA PHE A 59 -1.49 -3.83 -14.16
C PHE A 59 -1.12 -2.60 -13.34
N ALA A 60 -1.99 -2.23 -12.42
CA ALA A 60 -1.71 -1.14 -11.51
C ALA A 60 -2.23 -1.44 -10.10
N ALA A 61 -1.65 -0.76 -9.12
CA ALA A 61 -2.09 -0.81 -7.73
C ALA A 61 -2.05 0.58 -7.13
N PHE A 62 -2.78 0.77 -6.03
CA PHE A 62 -2.79 2.06 -5.35
C PHE A 62 -1.40 2.43 -4.81
N THR A 63 -0.66 1.49 -4.23
CA THR A 63 0.67 1.74 -3.64
C THR A 63 1.82 1.17 -4.47
N GLY A 64 3.00 1.79 -4.34
CA GLY A 64 4.23 1.29 -4.97
C GLY A 64 4.62 -0.11 -4.46
N LYS A 65 4.37 -0.40 -3.18
CA LYS A 65 4.63 -1.73 -2.60
C LYS A 65 3.72 -2.80 -3.20
N ALA A 66 2.43 -2.51 -3.35
CA ALA A 66 1.48 -3.43 -3.99
C ALA A 66 1.86 -3.67 -5.47
N ALA A 67 2.23 -2.63 -6.21
CA ALA A 67 2.73 -2.77 -7.58
C ALA A 67 4.00 -3.64 -7.66
N LEU A 68 4.93 -3.50 -6.70
CA LEU A 68 6.12 -4.34 -6.61
C LEU A 68 5.75 -5.81 -6.35
N VAL A 69 4.81 -6.08 -5.45
CA VAL A 69 4.30 -7.44 -5.18
C VAL A 69 3.67 -8.04 -6.43
N MET A 70 2.88 -7.27 -7.19
CA MET A 70 2.34 -7.72 -8.47
C MET A 70 3.44 -8.11 -9.45
N ARG A 71 4.51 -7.31 -9.58
CA ARG A 71 5.67 -7.64 -10.43
C ARG A 71 6.33 -8.95 -10.01
N ARG A 72 6.57 -9.15 -8.70
CA ARG A 72 7.14 -10.39 -8.16
C ARG A 72 6.26 -11.61 -8.46
N LYS A 73 4.94 -11.42 -8.56
CA LYS A 73 3.99 -12.45 -8.98
C LYS A 73 3.90 -12.62 -10.51
N GLY A 74 4.72 -11.87 -11.26
CA GLY A 74 4.84 -11.96 -12.72
C GLY A 74 3.80 -11.14 -13.48
N CYS A 75 3.23 -10.10 -12.87
CA CYS A 75 2.54 -9.02 -13.58
C CYS A 75 3.59 -8.00 -14.01
N GLU A 76 4.22 -8.26 -15.16
CA GLU A 76 5.30 -7.41 -15.67
C GLU A 76 4.81 -5.97 -15.83
N GLU A 77 5.71 -5.01 -15.60
CA GLU A 77 5.42 -3.57 -15.69
C GLU A 77 4.30 -3.03 -14.79
N ALA A 78 3.80 -3.81 -13.82
CA ALA A 78 2.83 -3.28 -12.87
C ALA A 78 3.31 -1.96 -12.25
N SER A 79 2.45 -0.95 -12.20
CA SER A 79 2.79 0.41 -11.77
C SER A 79 1.81 0.91 -10.69
N THR A 80 2.03 2.10 -10.15
CA THR A 80 0.98 2.73 -9.37
C THR A 80 -0.07 3.35 -10.31
N ILE A 81 -1.33 3.39 -9.87
CA ILE A 81 -2.41 4.03 -10.63
C ILE A 81 -2.01 5.45 -11.00
N HIS A 82 -1.54 6.25 -10.04
CA HIS A 82 -1.09 7.62 -10.28
C HIS A 82 -0.02 7.72 -11.40
N SER A 83 0.97 6.82 -11.39
CA SER A 83 1.99 6.86 -12.42
C SER A 83 1.53 6.33 -13.78
N LEU A 84 0.40 5.64 -13.81
CA LEU A 84 -0.22 5.17 -15.04
C LEU A 84 -1.02 6.27 -15.74
N ILE A 85 -1.79 7.06 -14.99
CA ILE A 85 -2.78 7.97 -15.55
C ILE A 85 -2.46 9.46 -15.37
N TYR A 86 -1.47 9.82 -14.55
CA TYR A 86 -1.10 11.23 -14.36
C TYR A 86 0.32 11.52 -14.77
N LYS A 87 0.53 12.74 -15.27
CA LYS A 87 1.85 13.35 -15.44
C LYS A 87 2.02 14.52 -14.46
N ALA A 88 3.23 14.70 -13.97
CA ALA A 88 3.55 15.84 -13.13
C ALA A 88 3.61 17.09 -14.01
N LEU A 89 2.81 18.10 -13.68
CA LEU A 89 2.98 19.44 -14.18
C LEU A 89 4.17 20.08 -13.47
N ASP A 90 4.82 20.97 -14.18
CA ASP A 90 6.04 21.71 -13.89
C ASP A 90 6.68 21.56 -12.50
N ASN A 91 7.97 21.29 -12.49
CA ASN A 91 8.80 21.03 -11.32
C ASN A 91 9.04 22.23 -10.38
N ASN A 92 8.51 23.41 -10.67
CA ASN A 92 8.78 24.65 -9.95
C ASN A 92 7.66 25.14 -9.03
N ALA A 93 6.48 24.49 -9.02
CA ALA A 93 5.39 24.85 -8.12
C ALA A 93 5.73 24.49 -6.65
N GLN A 94 5.19 25.23 -5.69
CA GLN A 94 5.35 24.95 -4.26
C GLN A 94 4.80 23.58 -3.85
N GLN A 95 3.83 23.05 -4.62
CA GLN A 95 3.31 21.70 -4.48
C GLN A 95 3.31 20.98 -5.85
N PRO A 96 3.53 19.65 -5.90
CA PRO A 96 3.42 18.91 -7.14
C PRO A 96 1.96 18.98 -7.62
N ARG A 97 1.76 19.53 -8.81
CA ARG A 97 0.48 19.44 -9.51
C ARG A 97 0.54 18.27 -10.47
N PHE A 98 -0.50 17.48 -10.46
CA PHE A 98 -0.67 16.36 -11.37
C PHE A 98 -1.82 16.68 -12.31
N GLU A 99 -1.65 16.32 -13.57
CA GLU A 99 -2.66 16.44 -14.61
C GLU A 99 -2.95 15.08 -15.19
N LEU A 100 -4.22 14.82 -15.51
CA LEU A 100 -4.62 13.61 -16.19
C LEU A 100 -3.87 13.52 -17.54
N TRP A 101 -3.17 12.42 -17.73
CA TRP A 101 -2.39 12.17 -18.94
C TRP A 101 -3.25 11.39 -19.95
N ASN A 102 -4.01 12.11 -20.78
CA ASN A 102 -4.94 11.51 -21.73
C ASN A 102 -4.26 10.56 -22.73
N ASP A 103 -3.01 10.85 -23.13
CA ASP A 103 -2.22 10.01 -24.03
C ASP A 103 -1.36 9.00 -23.25
N SER A 104 -1.75 8.64 -22.05
CA SER A 104 -1.03 7.65 -21.25
C SER A 104 -1.16 6.26 -21.86
N PRO A 105 -0.29 5.31 -21.48
CA PRO A 105 -0.44 3.92 -21.90
C PRO A 105 -1.81 3.30 -21.60
N ALA A 106 -2.61 3.92 -20.70
CA ALA A 106 -3.96 3.50 -20.38
C ALA A 106 -4.92 3.64 -21.57
N SER A 107 -4.77 4.68 -22.38
CA SER A 107 -5.67 4.96 -23.53
C SER A 107 -5.68 3.83 -24.57
N ASP A 108 -4.55 3.15 -24.76
CA ASP A 108 -4.37 2.08 -25.75
C ASP A 108 -4.57 0.67 -25.19
N ALA A 109 -4.85 0.57 -23.90
CA ALA A 109 -5.01 -0.72 -23.26
C ALA A 109 -6.30 -1.43 -23.66
N LYS A 110 -6.30 -2.74 -23.63
CA LYS A 110 -7.51 -3.59 -23.83
C LYS A 110 -8.14 -3.99 -22.50
N LEU A 111 -7.36 -3.93 -21.43
CA LEU A 111 -7.80 -4.21 -20.07
C LEU A 111 -6.83 -3.52 -19.12
N ILE A 112 -7.35 -2.91 -18.08
CA ILE A 112 -6.57 -2.44 -16.93
C ILE A 112 -6.99 -3.25 -15.71
N VAL A 113 -6.02 -3.88 -15.06
CA VAL A 113 -6.21 -4.64 -13.82
C VAL A 113 -5.73 -3.79 -12.66
N ILE A 114 -6.62 -3.48 -11.74
CA ILE A 114 -6.33 -2.68 -10.55
C ILE A 114 -6.34 -3.60 -9.32
N ASP A 115 -5.22 -3.72 -8.61
CA ASP A 115 -5.15 -4.44 -7.33
C ASP A 115 -5.22 -3.47 -6.15
N GLU A 116 -5.69 -3.95 -4.99
CA GLU A 116 -5.90 -3.16 -3.77
C GLU A 116 -6.83 -1.95 -4.02
N CYS A 117 -7.98 -2.19 -4.68
CA CYS A 117 -8.89 -1.12 -5.10
C CYS A 117 -9.68 -0.47 -3.95
N SER A 118 -9.62 -1.01 -2.73
CA SER A 118 -10.33 -0.47 -1.56
C SER A 118 -9.92 0.97 -1.21
N MET A 119 -8.73 1.38 -1.61
CA MET A 119 -8.16 2.70 -1.33
C MET A 119 -8.35 3.73 -2.45
N VAL A 120 -9.01 3.34 -3.54
CA VAL A 120 -9.28 4.25 -4.67
C VAL A 120 -10.46 5.12 -4.30
N ASP A 121 -10.22 6.43 -4.18
CA ASP A 121 -11.25 7.43 -3.93
C ASP A 121 -12.06 7.76 -5.19
N ALA A 122 -13.06 8.64 -5.02
CA ALA A 122 -13.98 8.97 -6.10
C ALA A 122 -13.33 9.75 -7.25
N GLU A 123 -12.31 10.57 -7.00
CA GLU A 123 -11.62 11.34 -8.03
C GLU A 123 -10.78 10.39 -8.90
N LEU A 124 -9.90 9.62 -8.27
CA LEU A 124 -9.05 8.66 -8.96
C LEU A 124 -9.86 7.59 -9.72
N GLY A 125 -10.99 7.16 -9.14
CA GLY A 125 -11.89 6.21 -9.79
C GLY A 125 -12.55 6.76 -11.05
N ARG A 126 -13.04 8.01 -11.01
CA ARG A 126 -13.59 8.70 -12.19
C ARG A 126 -12.52 8.90 -13.27
N ASP A 127 -11.32 9.31 -12.89
CA ASP A 127 -10.22 9.52 -13.81
C ASP A 127 -9.79 8.22 -14.50
N LEU A 128 -9.77 7.09 -13.77
CA LEU A 128 -9.56 5.77 -14.39
C LEU A 128 -10.66 5.41 -15.39
N GLN A 129 -11.93 5.68 -15.07
CA GLN A 129 -13.03 5.38 -15.96
C GLN A 129 -13.09 6.28 -17.21
N SER A 130 -12.53 7.51 -17.14
CA SER A 130 -12.52 8.45 -18.25
C SER A 130 -11.75 7.94 -19.49
N PHE A 131 -10.83 6.98 -19.30
CA PHE A 131 -10.14 6.31 -20.42
C PHE A 131 -11.04 5.37 -21.22
N ASN A 132 -12.24 5.08 -20.72
CA ASN A 132 -13.20 4.17 -21.38
C ASN A 132 -12.61 2.79 -21.77
N VAL A 133 -11.69 2.29 -20.95
CA VAL A 133 -11.05 0.98 -21.05
C VAL A 133 -11.64 0.04 -20.01
N PRO A 134 -11.92 -1.23 -20.33
CA PRO A 134 -12.39 -2.20 -19.35
C PRO A 134 -11.48 -2.27 -18.11
N LEU A 135 -12.08 -2.18 -16.91
CA LEU A 135 -11.39 -2.22 -15.62
C LEU A 135 -11.75 -3.50 -14.87
N LEU A 136 -10.78 -4.36 -14.63
CA LEU A 136 -10.91 -5.48 -13.68
C LEU A 136 -10.32 -5.04 -12.34
N VAL A 137 -11.18 -4.78 -11.36
CA VAL A 137 -10.76 -4.31 -10.06
C VAL A 137 -10.76 -5.44 -9.04
N LEU A 138 -9.63 -5.60 -8.37
CA LEU A 138 -9.38 -6.60 -7.34
C LEU A 138 -9.32 -5.92 -5.99
N GLY A 139 -9.99 -6.46 -5.00
CA GLY A 139 -9.96 -5.88 -3.67
C GLY A 139 -10.67 -6.76 -2.65
N ASP A 140 -10.77 -6.22 -1.47
CA ASP A 140 -11.47 -6.82 -0.35
C ASP A 140 -12.36 -5.72 0.26
N PRO A 141 -13.69 -5.84 0.19
CA PRO A 141 -14.59 -4.79 0.65
C PRO A 141 -14.54 -4.58 2.18
N ALA A 142 -13.95 -5.52 2.93
CA ALA A 142 -13.75 -5.37 4.37
C ALA A 142 -12.38 -4.80 4.75
N GLN A 143 -11.53 -4.47 3.77
CA GLN A 143 -10.32 -3.69 4.04
C GLN A 143 -10.64 -2.22 4.26
N LEU A 144 -9.68 -1.50 4.84
CA LEU A 144 -9.85 -0.08 5.16
C LEU A 144 -10.08 0.74 3.88
N PRO A 145 -11.12 1.60 3.89
CA PRO A 145 -11.36 2.54 2.79
C PRO A 145 -10.31 3.67 2.78
N PRO A 146 -10.32 4.56 1.78
CA PRO A 146 -9.56 5.79 1.79
C PRO A 146 -9.83 6.62 3.06
N ILE A 147 -8.89 7.49 3.46
CA ILE A 147 -9.05 8.36 4.64
C ILE A 147 -10.21 9.33 4.45
N GLN A 148 -10.42 9.80 3.21
CA GLN A 148 -11.52 10.69 2.85
C GLN A 148 -12.46 9.98 1.89
N GLY A 149 -13.75 9.95 2.23
CA GLY A 149 -14.79 9.31 1.43
C GLY A 149 -14.83 7.79 1.56
N GLY A 150 -15.69 7.15 0.77
CA GLY A 150 -15.77 5.70 0.60
C GLY A 150 -14.83 5.18 -0.49
N GLY A 151 -14.60 3.87 -0.53
CA GLY A 151 -13.85 3.26 -1.61
C GLY A 151 -14.69 3.22 -2.89
N PHE A 152 -14.31 3.97 -3.90
CA PHE A 152 -15.09 4.14 -5.13
C PHE A 152 -15.52 2.82 -5.79
N PHE A 153 -14.66 1.83 -5.77
CA PHE A 153 -14.97 0.52 -6.35
C PHE A 153 -15.63 -0.42 -5.35
N THR A 154 -15.41 -0.22 -4.05
CA THR A 154 -15.91 -1.12 -2.99
C THR A 154 -17.32 -0.78 -2.51
N ASP A 155 -17.85 0.38 -2.86
CA ASP A 155 -19.24 0.77 -2.54
C ASP A 155 -20.28 -0.02 -3.37
N GLY A 156 -19.86 -0.67 -4.45
CA GLY A 156 -20.72 -1.51 -5.29
C GLY A 156 -20.69 -2.98 -4.89
N GLN A 157 -21.76 -3.70 -5.25
CA GLN A 157 -21.79 -5.16 -5.10
C GLN A 157 -20.71 -5.82 -5.97
N PRO A 158 -20.05 -6.88 -5.49
CA PRO A 158 -19.09 -7.63 -6.29
C PRO A 158 -19.80 -8.38 -7.43
N ASP A 159 -19.16 -8.38 -8.62
CA ASP A 159 -19.59 -9.24 -9.74
C ASP A 159 -19.14 -10.69 -9.52
N ALA A 160 -18.05 -10.88 -8.78
CA ALA A 160 -17.61 -12.19 -8.28
C ALA A 160 -16.92 -12.00 -6.92
N MET A 161 -17.20 -12.92 -5.99
CA MET A 161 -16.60 -12.90 -4.64
C MET A 161 -15.89 -14.22 -4.38
N LEU A 162 -14.60 -14.16 -3.97
CA LEU A 162 -13.81 -15.31 -3.57
C LEU A 162 -13.76 -15.37 -2.03
N THR A 163 -14.41 -16.37 -1.48
CA THR A 163 -14.49 -16.57 -0.01
C THR A 163 -13.64 -17.76 0.44
N GLU A 164 -13.33 -18.69 -0.45
CA GLU A 164 -12.50 -19.85 -0.16
C GLU A 164 -11.05 -19.42 0.03
N VAL A 165 -10.62 -19.38 1.27
CA VAL A 165 -9.20 -19.20 1.63
C VAL A 165 -8.48 -20.53 1.37
N HIS A 166 -7.30 -20.49 0.75
CA HIS A 166 -6.51 -21.71 0.51
C HIS A 166 -6.36 -22.53 1.79
N ARG A 167 -6.46 -23.86 1.69
CA ARG A 167 -6.45 -24.79 2.84
C ARG A 167 -5.31 -24.55 3.84
N GLN A 168 -4.13 -24.15 3.37
CA GLN A 168 -2.99 -23.82 4.23
C GLN A 168 -3.26 -22.58 5.11
N ALA A 169 -4.02 -21.61 4.62
CA ALA A 169 -4.35 -20.39 5.36
C ALA A 169 -5.59 -20.56 6.27
N GLN A 170 -6.42 -21.58 6.06
CA GLN A 170 -7.59 -21.85 6.93
C GLN A 170 -7.20 -22.24 8.35
N ASN A 171 -6.02 -22.85 8.52
CA ASN A 171 -5.50 -23.23 9.84
C ASN A 171 -4.70 -22.12 10.52
N ASP A 172 -4.44 -21.01 9.81
CA ASP A 172 -3.72 -19.86 10.37
C ASP A 172 -4.62 -19.10 11.37
N PRO A 173 -4.21 -18.98 12.64
CA PRO A 173 -4.98 -18.30 13.66
C PRO A 173 -5.33 -16.85 13.33
N ILE A 174 -4.42 -16.12 12.67
CA ILE A 174 -4.64 -14.72 12.27
C ILE A 174 -5.76 -14.64 11.22
N VAL A 175 -5.76 -15.55 10.25
CA VAL A 175 -6.82 -15.61 9.23
C VAL A 175 -8.17 -15.89 9.89
N ARG A 176 -8.24 -16.84 10.84
CA ARG A 176 -9.47 -17.16 11.58
C ARG A 176 -9.97 -15.95 12.40
N LEU A 177 -9.09 -15.28 13.15
CA LEU A 177 -9.43 -14.07 13.89
C LEU A 177 -9.90 -12.94 12.96
N SER A 178 -9.29 -12.80 11.78
CA SER A 178 -9.74 -11.81 10.79
C SER A 178 -11.14 -12.11 10.27
N MET A 179 -11.49 -13.39 10.08
CA MET A 179 -12.83 -13.81 9.68
C MET A 179 -13.86 -13.57 10.79
N ASP A 180 -13.47 -13.74 12.06
CA ASP A 180 -14.32 -13.42 13.20
C ASP A 180 -14.66 -11.93 13.24
N ILE A 181 -13.66 -11.06 13.06
CA ILE A 181 -13.88 -9.60 12.96
C ILE A 181 -14.83 -9.25 11.81
N ARG A 182 -14.64 -9.84 10.62
CA ARG A 182 -15.52 -9.63 9.47
C ARG A 182 -16.97 -10.03 9.73
N ALA A 183 -17.16 -11.09 10.52
CA ALA A 183 -18.48 -11.56 10.92
C ALA A 183 -19.08 -10.74 12.09
N GLY A 184 -18.43 -9.63 12.50
CA GLY A 184 -18.85 -8.80 13.63
C GLY A 184 -18.62 -9.44 14.99
N ARG A 185 -17.89 -10.55 15.08
CA ARG A 185 -17.57 -11.19 16.35
C ARG A 185 -16.45 -10.44 17.05
N ARG A 186 -16.57 -10.35 18.38
CA ARG A 186 -15.52 -9.77 19.21
C ARG A 186 -14.36 -10.75 19.37
N LEU A 187 -13.14 -10.22 19.31
CA LEU A 187 -11.97 -10.99 19.70
C LEU A 187 -11.97 -11.23 21.20
N ILE A 188 -11.82 -12.48 21.60
CA ILE A 188 -11.74 -12.87 23.01
C ILE A 188 -10.25 -12.97 23.38
N PRO A 189 -9.82 -12.36 24.53
CA PRO A 189 -8.45 -12.54 24.99
C PRO A 189 -8.14 -14.01 25.25
N GLY A 190 -7.00 -14.47 24.71
CA GLY A 190 -6.61 -15.87 24.79
C GLY A 190 -5.46 -16.21 23.84
N GLU A 191 -5.07 -17.47 23.87
CA GLU A 191 -4.05 -18.04 22.96
C GLU A 191 -4.73 -18.77 21.79
N TYR A 192 -4.23 -18.52 20.59
CA TYR A 192 -4.72 -19.05 19.33
C TYR A 192 -3.55 -19.59 18.51
N GLY A 193 -3.06 -20.78 18.87
CA GLY A 193 -1.83 -21.33 18.31
C GLY A 193 -0.61 -20.47 18.70
N ASP A 194 0.10 -19.96 17.72
CA ASP A 194 1.23 -19.04 17.90
C ASP A 194 0.83 -17.56 18.03
N THR A 195 -0.47 -17.28 17.91
CA THR A 195 -1.05 -15.93 17.99
C THR A 195 -1.73 -15.74 19.36
N GLN A 196 -1.65 -14.54 19.91
CA GLN A 196 -2.26 -14.19 21.17
C GLN A 196 -3.09 -12.91 21.06
N VAL A 197 -4.32 -12.93 21.60
CA VAL A 197 -5.14 -11.75 21.82
C VAL A 197 -5.01 -11.35 23.28
N VAL A 198 -4.56 -10.13 23.55
CA VAL A 198 -4.39 -9.62 24.92
C VAL A 198 -5.09 -8.27 25.07
N THR A 199 -5.55 -7.98 26.28
CA THR A 199 -6.01 -6.65 26.66
C THR A 199 -4.83 -5.69 26.81
N ARG A 200 -5.07 -4.38 26.67
CA ARG A 200 -4.01 -3.36 26.69
C ARG A 200 -3.19 -3.38 27.99
N ASP A 201 -3.82 -3.65 29.12
CA ASP A 201 -3.20 -3.72 30.44
C ASP A 201 -2.29 -4.95 30.62
N ARG A 202 -2.51 -6.00 29.83
CA ARG A 202 -1.71 -7.23 29.83
C ARG A 202 -0.66 -7.30 28.72
N LEU A 203 -0.47 -6.20 27.98
CA LEU A 203 0.55 -6.15 26.93
C LEU A 203 1.95 -6.21 27.51
N ASP A 204 2.72 -7.25 27.21
CA ASP A 204 4.10 -7.39 27.65
C ASP A 204 5.04 -6.46 26.85
N PRO A 205 5.70 -5.48 27.49
CA PRO A 205 6.64 -4.59 26.83
C PRO A 205 7.82 -5.30 26.15
N LYS A 206 8.23 -6.49 26.67
CA LYS A 206 9.33 -7.26 26.06
C LYS A 206 8.91 -7.85 24.72
N ARG A 207 7.66 -8.33 24.60
CA ARG A 207 7.11 -8.80 23.32
C ARG A 207 7.03 -7.69 22.29
N VAL A 208 6.60 -6.49 22.72
CA VAL A 208 6.57 -5.32 21.80
C VAL A 208 7.97 -4.94 21.34
N LEU A 209 8.97 -4.97 22.24
CA LEU A 209 10.36 -4.67 21.89
C LEU A 209 10.98 -5.72 20.94
N GLY A 210 10.61 -6.99 21.10
CA GLY A 210 11.09 -8.11 20.28
C GLY A 210 10.33 -8.31 18.98
N ALA A 211 9.22 -7.59 18.76
CA ALA A 211 8.45 -7.74 17.53
C ALA A 211 9.21 -7.22 16.30
N ASP A 212 9.11 -7.93 15.18
CA ASP A 212 9.68 -7.50 13.90
C ASP A 212 9.05 -6.20 13.42
N GLN A 213 7.72 -6.05 13.61
CA GLN A 213 6.98 -4.86 13.27
C GLN A 213 5.83 -4.62 14.25
N VAL A 214 5.68 -3.38 14.69
CA VAL A 214 4.55 -2.94 15.53
C VAL A 214 3.59 -2.12 14.66
N LEU A 215 2.30 -2.41 14.73
CA LEU A 215 1.24 -1.67 14.03
C LEU A 215 0.33 -0.99 15.05
N VAL A 216 -0.06 0.25 14.74
CA VAL A 216 -0.96 1.06 15.60
C VAL A 216 -2.00 1.79 14.75
N GLY A 217 -3.11 2.20 15.35
CA GLY A 217 -4.17 2.93 14.64
C GLY A 217 -3.88 4.43 14.43
N ARG A 218 -3.10 5.08 15.32
CA ARG A 218 -2.97 6.56 15.34
C ARG A 218 -1.53 7.03 15.20
N ASN A 219 -1.32 8.12 14.45
CA ASN A 219 0.00 8.72 14.24
C ASN A 219 0.65 9.22 15.55
N VAL A 220 -0.12 9.75 16.49
CA VAL A 220 0.39 10.16 17.80
C VAL A 220 1.00 8.96 18.53
N THR A 221 0.28 7.84 18.58
CA THR A 221 0.75 6.58 19.18
C THR A 221 2.00 6.08 18.46
N ARG A 222 2.01 6.11 17.14
CA ARG A 222 3.16 5.71 16.32
C ARG A 222 4.43 6.50 16.69
N ARG A 223 4.33 7.83 16.75
CA ARG A 223 5.47 8.69 17.11
C ARG A 223 5.98 8.38 18.53
N ALA A 224 5.09 8.29 19.51
CA ALA A 224 5.45 8.00 20.89
C ALA A 224 6.13 6.63 21.04
N TYR A 225 5.61 5.60 20.37
CA TYR A 225 6.19 4.26 20.41
C TYR A 225 7.52 4.18 19.66
N ASN A 226 7.67 4.83 18.50
CA ASN A 226 8.96 4.90 17.80
C ASN A 226 10.05 5.52 18.71
N ALA A 227 9.75 6.62 19.39
CA ALA A 227 10.68 7.24 20.33
C ALA A 227 11.06 6.29 21.49
N ARG A 228 10.06 5.66 22.13
CA ARG A 228 10.27 4.71 23.23
C ARG A 228 11.05 3.46 22.82
N LEU A 229 10.75 2.90 21.65
CA LEU A 229 11.45 1.70 21.16
C LEU A 229 12.90 2.00 20.82
N ARG A 230 13.19 3.20 20.28
CA ARG A 230 14.56 3.65 20.04
C ARG A 230 15.34 3.80 21.35
N GLU A 231 14.76 4.48 22.34
CA GLU A 231 15.35 4.64 23.67
C GLU A 231 15.66 3.29 24.32
N ARG A 232 14.69 2.35 24.30
CA ARG A 232 14.85 0.99 24.83
C ARG A 232 15.91 0.15 24.10
N ARG A 233 16.21 0.49 22.84
CA ARG A 233 17.30 -0.11 22.05
C ARG A 233 18.65 0.61 22.25
N GLY A 234 18.71 1.62 23.13
CA GLY A 234 19.92 2.41 23.42
C GLY A 234 20.21 3.49 22.35
N PHE A 235 19.28 3.81 21.48
CA PHE A 235 19.46 4.85 20.48
C PHE A 235 19.01 6.20 21.03
N ALA A 236 19.96 7.11 21.23
CA ALA A 236 19.71 8.44 21.75
C ALA A 236 19.57 9.50 20.65
N GLY A 237 18.86 10.59 20.98
CA GLY A 237 18.72 11.78 20.14
C GLY A 237 17.63 11.67 19.06
N ALA A 238 17.33 12.81 18.42
CA ALA A 238 16.27 12.93 17.45
C ALA A 238 16.64 12.39 16.04
N LEU A 239 17.94 12.28 15.75
CA LEU A 239 18.41 11.88 14.43
C LEU A 239 18.74 10.38 14.39
N PRO A 240 18.64 9.74 13.21
CA PRO A 240 18.92 8.31 13.06
C PRO A 240 20.42 8.02 13.31
N VAL A 241 20.69 6.84 13.84
CA VAL A 241 22.03 6.30 14.06
C VAL A 241 22.17 4.95 13.34
N ALA A 242 23.39 4.41 13.27
CA ALA A 242 23.61 3.06 12.73
C ALA A 242 22.78 2.03 13.51
N GLY A 243 22.10 1.14 12.82
CA GLY A 243 21.17 0.16 13.37
C GLY A 243 19.71 0.61 13.44
N ASP A 244 19.42 1.91 13.25
CA ASP A 244 18.02 2.38 13.23
C ASP A 244 17.24 1.79 12.05
N LYS A 245 15.98 1.41 12.31
CA LYS A 245 15.01 1.00 11.32
C LYS A 245 14.24 2.20 10.80
N LEU A 246 14.26 2.41 9.51
CA LEU A 246 13.61 3.54 8.84
C LEU A 246 12.54 3.05 7.85
N VAL A 247 11.53 3.87 7.64
CA VAL A 247 10.52 3.68 6.60
C VAL A 247 10.68 4.77 5.53
N CYS A 248 10.72 4.38 4.28
CA CYS A 248 10.73 5.30 3.15
C CYS A 248 9.36 5.96 3.00
N LEU A 249 9.32 7.28 2.83
CA LEU A 249 8.08 8.07 2.71
C LEU A 249 7.78 8.52 1.29
N ARG A 250 8.75 8.40 0.37
CA ARG A 250 8.59 8.86 -1.00
C ARG A 250 9.30 7.94 -2.00
N ASN A 251 8.62 7.63 -3.09
CA ASN A 251 9.19 6.82 -4.15
C ASN A 251 10.41 7.49 -4.80
N ASN A 252 11.50 6.74 -4.95
CA ASN A 252 12.64 7.11 -5.77
C ASN A 252 13.06 5.89 -6.61
N ARG A 253 12.45 5.78 -7.81
CA ARG A 253 12.63 4.63 -8.70
C ARG A 253 14.09 4.41 -9.11
N ARG A 254 14.86 5.52 -9.28
CA ARG A 254 16.29 5.45 -9.67
C ARG A 254 17.12 4.76 -8.59
N LYS A 255 16.75 4.91 -7.32
CA LYS A 255 17.40 4.28 -6.19
C LYS A 255 16.76 2.96 -5.77
N GLY A 256 15.63 2.58 -6.36
CA GLY A 256 14.84 1.42 -5.96
C GLY A 256 14.15 1.62 -4.60
N LEU A 257 13.89 2.86 -4.21
CA LEU A 257 13.16 3.20 -2.99
C LEU A 257 11.67 3.29 -3.31
N PHE A 258 10.89 2.57 -2.55
CA PHE A 258 9.44 2.61 -2.61
C PHE A 258 8.87 3.07 -1.28
N ASN A 259 7.82 3.85 -1.38
CA ASN A 259 7.10 4.31 -0.21
C ASN A 259 6.59 3.11 0.61
N GLY A 260 6.76 3.13 1.95
CA GLY A 260 6.51 2.00 2.85
C GLY A 260 7.62 0.97 2.92
N GLY A 261 8.64 1.06 2.05
CA GLY A 261 9.80 0.20 2.14
C GLY A 261 10.59 0.43 3.42
N LEU A 262 10.92 -0.64 4.12
CA LEU A 262 11.72 -0.61 5.34
C LEU A 262 13.20 -0.73 5.01
N CYS A 263 14.02 0.01 5.73
CA CYS A 263 15.47 0.00 5.58
C CYS A 263 16.15 0.07 6.95
N VAL A 264 17.36 -0.48 7.04
CA VAL A 264 18.22 -0.36 8.22
C VAL A 264 19.39 0.56 7.90
N VAL A 265 19.69 1.48 8.79
CA VAL A 265 20.89 2.35 8.70
C VAL A 265 22.13 1.51 9.00
N LYS A 266 23.03 1.37 8.04
CA LYS A 266 24.25 0.56 8.19
C LYS A 266 25.46 1.36 8.67
N GLU A 267 25.55 2.63 8.31
CA GLU A 267 26.68 3.49 8.71
C GLU A 267 26.17 4.70 9.48
N ARG A 268 26.99 5.18 10.41
CA ARG A 268 26.66 6.40 11.16
C ARG A 268 26.41 7.56 10.19
N PRO A 269 25.24 8.21 10.28
CA PRO A 269 24.92 9.33 9.42
C PRO A 269 25.95 10.45 9.59
N LYS A 270 26.38 11.04 8.47
CA LYS A 270 27.32 12.17 8.47
C LYS A 270 26.53 13.45 8.18
N PRO A 271 26.24 14.27 9.20
CA PRO A 271 25.58 15.56 8.98
C PRO A 271 26.55 16.52 8.28
N ARG A 272 26.10 17.13 7.20
CA ARG A 272 26.84 18.19 6.52
C ARG A 272 25.86 19.22 5.98
N ARG A 273 25.97 20.49 6.40
CA ARG A 273 25.13 21.61 5.96
C ARG A 273 23.63 21.27 5.97
N GLN A 274 23.11 20.79 7.12
CA GLN A 274 21.69 20.41 7.29
C GLN A 274 21.23 19.24 6.37
N ILE A 275 22.14 18.40 5.94
CA ILE A 275 21.83 17.19 5.15
C ILE A 275 22.42 15.99 5.87
N LEU A 276 21.62 14.97 6.09
CA LEU A 276 22.06 13.66 6.57
C LEU A 276 22.35 12.75 5.38
N ARG A 277 23.60 12.36 5.22
CA ARG A 277 23.98 11.34 4.24
C ARG A 277 24.09 10.00 4.95
N MET A 278 23.36 9.01 4.44
CA MET A 278 23.28 7.69 5.05
C MET A 278 23.45 6.59 3.99
N ARG A 279 23.89 5.42 4.43
CA ARG A 279 23.81 4.19 3.69
C ARG A 279 22.78 3.30 4.34
N LEU A 280 21.79 2.90 3.58
CA LEU A 280 20.67 2.09 4.02
C LEU A 280 20.73 0.73 3.34
N HIS A 281 20.36 -0.30 4.08
CA HIS A 281 20.10 -1.63 3.55
C HIS A 281 18.59 -1.86 3.58
N PRO A 282 17.91 -2.21 2.45
CA PRO A 282 16.51 -2.59 2.46
C PRO A 282 16.29 -3.85 3.30
N ASP A 283 15.29 -3.82 4.17
CA ASP A 283 14.99 -4.93 5.09
C ASP A 283 14.49 -6.20 4.37
N GLU A 284 13.88 -6.01 3.19
CA GLU A 284 13.32 -7.10 2.36
C GLU A 284 14.28 -7.56 1.24
N ASP A 285 15.47 -7.00 1.15
CA ASP A 285 16.41 -7.33 0.07
C ASP A 285 17.40 -8.42 0.54
N ILE A 286 17.33 -9.57 -0.11
CA ILE A 286 18.26 -10.71 0.11
C ILE A 286 19.65 -10.37 -0.45
N THR A 287 19.74 -9.36 -1.33
CA THR A 287 21.00 -8.87 -1.89
C THR A 287 21.63 -7.87 -0.93
N ASP A 288 22.94 -7.91 -0.78
CA ASP A 288 23.71 -6.97 0.09
C ASP A 288 23.80 -5.56 -0.53
N ARG A 289 22.72 -5.12 -1.16
CA ARG A 289 22.64 -3.86 -1.87
C ARG A 289 22.52 -2.68 -0.91
N MET A 290 23.49 -1.82 -0.90
CA MET A 290 23.50 -0.59 -0.12
C MET A 290 22.97 0.60 -0.92
N ILE A 291 21.99 1.30 -0.37
CA ILE A 291 21.40 2.49 -0.99
C ILE A 291 21.96 3.75 -0.32
N LYS A 292 22.53 4.64 -1.12
CA LYS A 292 22.99 5.96 -0.67
C LYS A 292 21.83 6.96 -0.70
N VAL A 293 21.51 7.55 0.44
CA VAL A 293 20.42 8.54 0.57
C VAL A 293 20.92 9.85 1.13
N SER A 294 20.22 10.92 0.79
CA SER A 294 20.41 12.25 1.34
C SER A 294 19.07 12.73 1.89
N VAL A 295 18.99 12.98 3.19
CA VAL A 295 17.75 13.25 3.91
C VAL A 295 17.87 14.54 4.69
N ARG A 296 16.81 15.30 4.82
CA ARG A 296 16.76 16.47 5.68
C ARG A 296 16.48 16.05 7.14
N PRO A 297 17.18 16.64 8.13
CA PRO A 297 16.92 16.37 9.56
C PRO A 297 15.47 16.58 9.98
N GLU A 298 14.78 17.50 9.32
CA GLU A 298 13.39 17.87 9.55
C GLU A 298 12.43 16.68 9.34
N CYS A 299 12.82 15.66 8.56
CA CYS A 299 12.08 14.42 8.45
C CYS A 299 11.87 13.72 9.80
N PHE A 300 12.88 13.79 10.69
CA PHE A 300 12.89 13.08 11.96
C PHE A 300 12.42 13.94 13.14
N THR A 301 12.39 15.26 12.97
CA THR A 301 11.92 16.21 13.99
C THR A 301 10.45 16.62 13.82
N GLY A 302 9.78 16.10 12.79
CA GLY A 302 8.38 16.42 12.50
C GLY A 302 8.16 17.77 11.82
N GLN A 303 9.25 18.39 11.30
CA GLN A 303 9.21 19.72 10.70
C GLN A 303 9.34 19.70 9.17
N ILE A 304 9.25 18.51 8.55
CA ILE A 304 9.44 18.36 7.10
C ILE A 304 8.45 19.18 6.27
N GLU A 305 7.24 19.37 6.78
CA GLU A 305 6.18 20.14 6.09
C GLU A 305 6.45 21.65 6.09
N GLN A 306 7.36 22.13 6.94
CA GLN A 306 7.79 23.53 6.95
C GLN A 306 8.80 23.85 5.84
N LEU A 307 9.33 22.83 5.17
CA LEU A 307 10.23 23.00 4.04
C LEU A 307 9.46 23.15 2.74
N ASP A 308 9.84 24.14 1.93
CA ASP A 308 9.30 24.34 0.60
C ASP A 308 9.49 23.12 -0.28
N TRP A 309 8.49 22.81 -1.12
CA TRP A 309 8.53 21.67 -2.01
C TRP A 309 9.76 21.63 -2.94
N PRO A 310 10.23 22.73 -3.56
CA PRO A 310 11.45 22.74 -4.35
C PRO A 310 12.71 22.29 -3.58
N VAL A 311 12.73 22.46 -2.27
CA VAL A 311 13.78 21.95 -1.40
C VAL A 311 13.56 20.47 -1.12
N ARG A 312 12.36 20.12 -0.69
CA ARG A 312 11.99 18.72 -0.32
C ARG A 312 12.25 17.75 -1.46
N LYS A 313 11.86 18.09 -2.70
CA LYS A 313 11.98 17.18 -3.86
C LYS A 313 13.41 16.74 -4.18
N ARG A 314 14.43 17.48 -3.70
CA ARG A 314 15.85 17.16 -3.91
C ARG A 314 16.39 16.09 -2.98
N PHE A 315 15.66 15.75 -1.94
CA PHE A 315 16.07 14.83 -0.90
C PHE A 315 15.17 13.62 -0.83
N ASP A 316 15.70 12.51 -0.33
CA ASP A 316 14.90 11.33 0.01
C ASP A 316 14.19 11.61 1.34
N GLU A 317 13.00 11.05 1.55
CA GLU A 317 12.23 11.25 2.76
C GLU A 317 12.06 9.94 3.52
N PHE A 318 12.36 9.98 4.83
CA PHE A 318 12.29 8.83 5.73
C PHE A 318 11.74 9.24 7.09
N ASP A 319 11.18 8.29 7.82
CA ASP A 319 10.85 8.39 9.23
C ASP A 319 11.27 7.10 9.94
N PHE A 320 11.19 7.05 11.27
CA PHE A 320 11.47 5.83 12.03
C PHE A 320 10.42 4.75 11.73
N GLY A 321 10.88 3.52 11.49
CA GLY A 321 10.09 2.41 10.96
C GLY A 321 9.80 1.28 11.96
N TYR A 322 10.08 1.44 13.26
CA TYR A 322 9.76 0.43 14.27
C TYR A 322 8.27 0.25 14.47
N VAL A 323 7.53 1.34 14.36
CA VAL A 323 6.07 1.37 14.49
C VAL A 323 5.47 2.07 13.30
N LEU A 324 4.49 1.42 12.66
CA LEU A 324 3.75 1.97 11.53
C LEU A 324 2.27 2.10 11.90
N THR A 325 1.54 2.99 11.25
CA THR A 325 0.08 2.98 11.34
C THR A 325 -0.49 1.97 10.36
N VAL A 326 -1.62 1.36 10.70
CA VAL A 326 -2.33 0.43 9.81
C VAL A 326 -2.65 1.11 8.47
N HIS A 327 -3.18 2.33 8.50
CA HIS A 327 -3.40 3.14 7.29
C HIS A 327 -2.10 3.49 6.57
N ARG A 328 -0.99 3.71 7.27
CA ARG A 328 0.28 4.08 6.64
C ARG A 328 0.94 2.95 5.85
N GLN A 329 0.62 1.71 6.12
CA GLN A 329 0.93 0.63 5.19
C GLN A 329 0.14 0.77 3.88
N GLN A 330 -1.00 1.45 3.93
CA GLN A 330 -1.87 1.74 2.80
C GLN A 330 -1.67 3.16 2.26
N ASP A 331 -1.44 4.19 3.10
CA ASP A 331 -1.59 5.64 2.82
C ASP A 331 -0.37 6.37 2.28
N ILE A 332 0.65 5.70 1.90
CA ILE A 332 1.89 6.37 1.61
C ILE A 332 1.88 7.08 0.23
N ASN A 333 0.75 7.39 -0.35
CA ASN A 333 0.65 8.17 -1.58
C ASN A 333 -0.07 9.53 -1.50
N THR A 334 -0.64 9.91 -0.35
CA THR A 334 -1.43 11.15 -0.23
C THR A 334 -0.71 12.33 0.41
N SER A 335 0.61 12.42 0.35
CA SER A 335 1.33 13.63 0.75
C SER A 335 1.23 14.74 -0.31
N GLY A 336 0.02 15.10 -0.69
CA GLY A 336 -0.28 16.18 -1.63
C GLY A 336 -1.55 16.96 -1.29
N PHE A 337 -2.34 16.51 -0.33
CA PHE A 337 -3.54 17.24 0.08
C PHE A 337 -3.43 17.70 1.53
N ASN A 338 -3.27 19.01 1.71
CA ASN A 338 -3.53 19.70 2.96
C ASN A 338 -5.04 19.75 3.20
N GLY A 339 -5.54 18.93 4.11
CA GLY A 339 -6.74 19.22 4.87
C GLY A 339 -6.32 19.87 6.18
N ASN A 340 -6.30 21.20 6.23
CA ASN A 340 -6.63 21.89 7.46
C ASN A 340 -8.06 21.46 7.76
N ASP A 341 -8.29 20.83 8.89
CA ASP A 341 -9.31 21.24 9.83
C ASP A 341 -9.31 20.24 10.99
N GLY A 342 -8.94 20.79 12.14
CA GLY A 342 -9.20 20.16 13.39
C GLY A 342 -10.69 20.23 13.69
N GLU A 343 -11.31 19.09 13.85
CA GLU A 343 -12.44 18.96 14.76
C GLU A 343 -12.27 17.70 15.60
N ALA A 344 -12.17 17.95 16.88
CA ALA A 344 -12.19 16.97 17.94
C ALA A 344 -13.55 16.29 17.96
N VAL A 345 -13.57 14.98 17.86
CA VAL A 345 -14.73 14.18 18.23
C VAL A 345 -14.56 13.77 19.70
N PRO A 346 -15.57 14.00 20.57
CA PRO A 346 -15.48 13.74 22.02
C PRO A 346 -15.41 12.24 22.31
N GLU A 347 -14.93 11.96 23.54
CA GLU A 347 -14.60 10.71 24.22
C GLU A 347 -15.47 9.50 23.95
#